data_13fb56af9ffcdcffcb6d92e9fc4d3a44
#
_entry.id   13fb56af9ffcdcffcb6d92e9fc4d3a44
#
_cell.length_a   1.000
_cell.length_b   1.000
_cell.length_c   1.000
_cell.angle_alpha   90.00
_cell.angle_beta   90.00
_cell.angle_gamma   90.00
#
_symmetry.space_group_name_H-M   'P 1'
#
loop_
_entity.id
_entity.type
_entity.pdbx_description
1 polymer ?
#
loop_
_entity_poly.entity_id
_entity_poly.type
_entity_poly.pdbx_seq_one_letter_code
_entity_poly.pdbx_strand_id
1 'polypeptide(L)'
;MEKKPIILGIESSCDETAASIVQENDQGNPNILSNIVSSQINVHKEFGGVVPELAARSHIEKIDLITKKAIDESGVKLESLDAVAVTAGPGLIVCLSVGLNFGKTLASSLKKPFIAVNHLEGHALSPKLNSKLSYPYLLLLVSGGHTQFLSVEGLSKYKRLGTTIDDAVGEAFDKTAKLIGIEFPGGPQNRSICKKRQSK
;
A
#
# COMPACT_ATOMS: atom_id res chain seq x y z
N MET A 1 -26.13 9.95 -17.85
CA MET A 1 -25.22 8.95 -17.22
C MET A 1 -24.47 9.66 -16.11
N GLU A 2 -24.49 9.10 -14.93
CA GLU A 2 -23.76 9.65 -13.80
C GLU A 2 -22.26 9.54 -14.07
N LYS A 3 -21.50 10.61 -13.82
CA LYS A 3 -20.05 10.63 -14.06
C LYS A 3 -19.38 9.70 -13.07
N LYS A 4 -18.60 8.74 -13.57
CA LYS A 4 -17.84 7.81 -12.75
C LYS A 4 -16.58 8.48 -12.24
N PRO A 5 -16.34 8.52 -10.92
CA PRO A 5 -15.19 9.21 -10.36
C PRO A 5 -13.88 8.52 -10.76
N ILE A 6 -12.89 9.33 -11.09
CA ILE A 6 -11.51 8.93 -11.36
C ILE A 6 -10.65 9.41 -10.20
N ILE A 7 -10.03 8.50 -9.48
CA ILE A 7 -9.27 8.79 -8.26
C ILE A 7 -7.80 8.46 -8.47
N LEU A 8 -6.92 9.39 -8.13
CA LEU A 8 -5.49 9.12 -7.95
C LEU A 8 -5.26 8.64 -6.52
N GLY A 9 -4.70 7.45 -6.35
CA GLY A 9 -4.24 6.93 -5.07
C GLY A 9 -2.72 7.04 -4.94
N ILE A 10 -2.22 7.46 -3.76
CA ILE A 10 -0.79 7.59 -3.45
C ILE A 10 -0.49 6.87 -2.14
N GLU A 11 0.56 6.05 -2.14
CA GLU A 11 1.04 5.29 -0.99
C GLU A 11 2.53 5.57 -0.76
N SER A 12 2.88 5.92 0.49
CA SER A 12 4.26 6.15 0.93
C SER A 12 4.47 5.81 2.42
N SER A 13 3.70 4.88 2.96
CA SER A 13 3.67 4.63 4.42
C SER A 13 4.92 3.95 4.99
N CYS A 14 5.72 3.26 4.16
CA CYS A 14 6.91 2.52 4.61
C CYS A 14 8.05 2.59 3.59
N ASP A 15 8.29 1.54 2.82
CA ASP A 15 9.45 1.37 1.95
C ASP A 15 9.09 1.17 0.46
N GLU A 16 7.87 1.48 0.10
CA GLU A 16 7.39 1.48 -1.29
C GLU A 16 6.71 2.79 -1.63
N THR A 17 7.12 3.40 -2.75
CA THR A 17 6.41 4.55 -3.33
C THR A 17 5.47 4.03 -4.39
N ALA A 18 4.18 4.22 -4.23
CA ALA A 18 3.21 3.77 -5.22
C ALA A 18 2.20 4.86 -5.59
N ALA A 19 1.74 4.80 -6.84
CA ALA A 19 0.62 5.60 -7.33
C ALA A 19 -0.26 4.77 -8.26
N SER A 20 -1.57 4.96 -8.18
CA SER A 20 -2.55 4.24 -8.99
C SER A 20 -3.66 5.17 -9.44
N ILE A 21 -4.23 4.89 -10.61
CA ILE A 21 -5.46 5.52 -11.09
C ILE A 21 -6.56 4.47 -11.07
N VAL A 22 -7.62 4.78 -10.34
CA VAL A 22 -8.78 3.90 -10.21
C VAL A 22 -10.05 4.62 -10.65
N GLN A 23 -10.91 3.91 -11.36
CA GLN A 23 -12.20 4.40 -11.81
C GLN A 23 -13.29 3.37 -11.50
N GLU A 24 -14.48 3.79 -11.18
CA GLU A 24 -15.63 2.91 -11.11
C GLU A 24 -16.04 2.47 -12.52
N ASN A 25 -16.31 1.17 -12.72
CA ASN A 25 -16.83 0.64 -13.99
C ASN A 25 -18.37 0.72 -14.06
N ASP A 26 -18.97 0.24 -15.19
CA ASP A 26 -20.41 0.27 -15.41
C ASP A 26 -21.23 -0.58 -14.42
N GLN A 27 -20.56 -1.49 -13.73
CA GLN A 27 -21.18 -2.41 -12.76
C GLN A 27 -21.02 -1.93 -11.31
N GLY A 28 -20.48 -0.73 -11.09
CA GLY A 28 -20.21 -0.21 -9.75
C GLY A 28 -18.98 -0.82 -9.07
N ASN A 29 -18.12 -1.53 -9.82
CA ASN A 29 -16.90 -2.14 -9.29
C ASN A 29 -15.68 -1.27 -9.59
N PRO A 30 -14.63 -1.31 -8.75
CA PRO A 30 -13.38 -0.62 -9.03
C PRO A 30 -12.69 -1.22 -10.26
N ASN A 31 -12.19 -0.33 -11.13
CA ASN A 31 -11.36 -0.67 -12.28
C ASN A 31 -10.02 0.04 -12.13
N ILE A 32 -8.94 -0.73 -12.08
CA ILE A 32 -7.57 -0.20 -11.96
C ILE A 32 -7.10 0.15 -13.36
N LEU A 33 -6.95 1.45 -13.66
CA LEU A 33 -6.47 1.94 -14.95
C LEU A 33 -4.94 1.91 -15.01
N SER A 34 -4.26 2.16 -13.88
CA SER A 34 -2.81 2.02 -13.74
C SER A 34 -2.46 1.74 -12.29
N ASN A 35 -1.33 1.05 -12.06
CA ASN A 35 -0.76 0.80 -10.73
C ASN A 35 0.75 0.71 -10.83
N ILE A 36 1.45 1.73 -10.36
CA ILE A 36 2.91 1.86 -10.42
C ILE A 36 3.47 1.75 -9.02
N VAL A 37 4.40 0.85 -8.83
CA VAL A 37 5.09 0.62 -7.54
C VAL A 37 6.59 0.73 -7.75
N SER A 38 7.25 1.50 -6.90
CA SER A 38 8.71 1.60 -6.80
C SER A 38 9.16 1.08 -5.44
N SER A 39 9.67 -0.15 -5.43
CA SER A 39 10.22 -0.77 -4.21
C SER A 39 11.58 -0.18 -3.84
N GLN A 40 11.84 -0.11 -2.55
CA GLN A 40 13.10 0.37 -1.98
C GLN A 40 13.91 -0.76 -1.32
N ILE A 41 13.58 -2.04 -1.60
CA ILE A 41 14.26 -3.20 -1.01
C ILE A 41 15.78 -3.10 -1.15
N ASN A 42 16.28 -2.69 -2.32
CA ASN A 42 17.72 -2.55 -2.56
C ASN A 42 18.38 -1.47 -1.70
N VAL A 43 17.64 -0.42 -1.33
CA VAL A 43 18.13 0.66 -0.44
C VAL A 43 18.30 0.15 0.98
N HIS A 44 17.42 -0.75 1.43
CA HIS A 44 17.34 -1.21 2.81
C HIS A 44 18.07 -2.53 3.08
N LYS A 45 18.39 -3.28 2.02
CA LYS A 45 18.99 -4.61 2.11
C LYS A 45 20.27 -4.64 2.96
N GLU A 46 21.15 -3.65 2.78
CA GLU A 46 22.44 -3.56 3.51
C GLU A 46 22.25 -3.31 5.02
N PHE A 47 21.11 -2.74 5.40
CA PHE A 47 20.78 -2.46 6.80
C PHE A 47 20.01 -3.61 7.47
N GLY A 48 19.58 -4.61 6.69
CA GLY A 48 18.79 -5.73 7.18
C GLY A 48 17.37 -5.36 7.66
N GLY A 49 16.84 -4.22 7.19
CA GLY A 49 15.52 -3.70 7.52
C GLY A 49 15.34 -2.25 7.09
N VAL A 50 14.11 -1.75 7.20
CA VAL A 50 13.76 -0.39 6.74
C VAL A 50 14.40 0.68 7.63
N VAL A 51 15.11 1.64 7.01
CA VAL A 51 15.66 2.84 7.66
C VAL A 51 14.75 4.03 7.30
N PRO A 52 14.00 4.58 8.27
CA PRO A 52 12.95 5.57 7.98
C PRO A 52 13.42 6.80 7.21
N GLU A 53 14.58 7.37 7.56
CA GLU A 53 15.11 8.55 6.89
C GLU A 53 15.50 8.29 5.44
N LEU A 54 16.09 7.11 5.16
CA LEU A 54 16.41 6.71 3.79
C LEU A 54 15.15 6.47 2.98
N ALA A 55 14.14 5.84 3.60
CA ALA A 55 12.85 5.63 2.97
C ALA A 55 12.20 6.96 2.59
N ALA A 56 12.15 7.93 3.51
CA ALA A 56 11.58 9.25 3.25
C ALA A 56 12.31 9.99 2.11
N ARG A 57 13.64 9.97 2.08
CA ARG A 57 14.42 10.55 0.98
C ARG A 57 14.09 9.91 -0.37
N SER A 58 14.03 8.58 -0.41
CA SER A 58 13.66 7.85 -1.62
C SER A 58 12.24 8.17 -2.08
N HIS A 59 11.29 8.40 -1.16
CA HIS A 59 9.94 8.86 -1.51
C HIS A 59 10.00 10.25 -2.16
N ILE A 60 10.75 11.20 -1.59
CA ILE A 60 10.88 12.57 -2.14
C ILE A 60 11.42 12.52 -3.57
N GLU A 61 12.40 11.67 -3.83
CA GLU A 61 13.06 11.55 -5.15
C GLU A 61 12.18 10.91 -6.23
N LYS A 62 11.13 10.16 -5.84
CA LYS A 62 10.39 9.31 -6.78
C LYS A 62 8.91 9.62 -6.90
N ILE A 63 8.31 10.28 -5.91
CA ILE A 63 6.85 10.38 -5.81
C ILE A 63 6.21 11.10 -7.00
N ASP A 64 6.86 12.14 -7.52
CA ASP A 64 6.41 12.88 -8.70
C ASP A 64 6.52 12.03 -9.98
N LEU A 65 7.65 11.33 -10.15
CA LEU A 65 7.91 10.46 -11.29
C LEU A 65 6.92 9.28 -11.32
N ILE A 66 6.69 8.64 -10.18
CA ILE A 66 5.76 7.51 -10.04
C ILE A 66 4.31 7.96 -10.28
N THR A 67 3.94 9.12 -9.73
CA THR A 67 2.61 9.70 -9.96
C THR A 67 2.40 10.06 -11.43
N LYS A 68 3.37 10.72 -12.05
CA LYS A 68 3.33 11.04 -13.49
C LYS A 68 3.18 9.78 -14.33
N LYS A 69 3.99 8.76 -14.05
CA LYS A 69 3.94 7.47 -14.76
C LYS A 69 2.56 6.80 -14.62
N ALA A 70 1.96 6.84 -13.43
CA ALA A 70 0.62 6.29 -13.21
C ALA A 70 -0.44 7.02 -14.05
N ILE A 71 -0.35 8.34 -14.16
CA ILE A 71 -1.24 9.16 -15.01
C ILE A 71 -1.02 8.83 -16.48
N ASP A 72 0.22 8.82 -16.95
CA ASP A 72 0.57 8.54 -18.34
C ASP A 72 0.09 7.15 -18.78
N GLU A 73 0.34 6.11 -17.96
CA GLU A 73 -0.08 4.74 -18.27
C GLU A 73 -1.61 4.53 -18.20
N SER A 74 -2.32 5.32 -17.42
CA SER A 74 -3.78 5.25 -17.36
C SER A 74 -4.48 5.83 -18.57
N GLY A 75 -3.81 6.67 -19.36
CA GLY A 75 -4.40 7.46 -20.43
C GLY A 75 -5.33 8.59 -19.97
N VAL A 76 -5.41 8.82 -18.65
CA VAL A 76 -6.26 9.87 -18.06
C VAL A 76 -5.52 11.20 -18.04
N LYS A 77 -6.22 12.29 -18.37
CA LYS A 77 -5.66 13.63 -18.20
C LYS A 77 -5.70 14.03 -16.72
N LEU A 78 -4.65 14.71 -16.24
CA LEU A 78 -4.53 15.14 -14.85
C LEU A 78 -5.74 15.97 -14.39
N GLU A 79 -6.26 16.84 -15.24
CA GLU A 79 -7.43 17.69 -14.96
C GLU A 79 -8.73 16.89 -14.82
N SER A 80 -8.76 15.67 -15.36
CA SER A 80 -9.94 14.78 -15.34
C SER A 80 -10.07 14.02 -14.02
N LEU A 81 -9.07 14.07 -13.15
CA LEU A 81 -9.15 13.49 -11.82
C LEU A 81 -10.29 14.14 -11.03
N ASP A 82 -11.00 13.35 -10.27
CA ASP A 82 -12.10 13.83 -9.41
C ASP A 82 -11.65 13.99 -7.95
N ALA A 83 -10.63 13.24 -7.50
CA ALA A 83 -10.02 13.40 -6.18
C ALA A 83 -8.58 12.84 -6.14
N VAL A 84 -7.84 13.23 -5.11
CA VAL A 84 -6.54 12.65 -4.75
C VAL A 84 -6.66 11.99 -3.39
N ALA A 85 -6.43 10.68 -3.34
CA ALA A 85 -6.44 9.87 -2.13
C ALA A 85 -5.01 9.53 -1.71
N VAL A 86 -4.69 9.68 -0.43
CA VAL A 86 -3.33 9.43 0.08
C VAL A 86 -3.41 8.65 1.38
N THR A 87 -2.51 7.69 1.56
CA THR A 87 -2.36 7.00 2.84
C THR A 87 -1.91 7.97 3.93
N ALA A 88 -2.73 8.06 4.98
CA ALA A 88 -2.51 8.99 6.09
C ALA A 88 -2.00 8.32 7.38
N GLY A 89 -1.98 6.99 7.40
CA GLY A 89 -1.51 6.18 8.53
C GLY A 89 -2.37 4.94 8.76
N PRO A 90 -1.89 3.99 9.60
CA PRO A 90 -0.57 3.99 10.26
C PRO A 90 0.59 3.77 9.28
N GLY A 91 1.81 4.12 9.72
CA GLY A 91 3.05 3.99 8.96
C GLY A 91 4.19 4.81 9.55
N LEU A 92 5.33 4.85 8.89
CA LEU A 92 6.48 5.65 9.29
C LEU A 92 6.15 7.14 9.08
N ILE A 93 6.17 7.93 10.16
CA ILE A 93 5.71 9.32 10.15
C ILE A 93 6.40 10.19 9.11
N VAL A 94 7.73 10.01 8.95
CA VAL A 94 8.52 10.75 7.97
C VAL A 94 8.15 10.39 6.53
N CYS A 95 7.83 9.13 6.26
CA CYS A 95 7.40 8.63 4.96
C CYS A 95 5.97 9.11 4.62
N LEU A 96 5.04 8.95 5.57
CA LEU A 96 3.66 9.46 5.45
C LEU A 96 3.63 10.95 5.15
N SER A 97 4.52 11.73 5.81
CA SER A 97 4.60 13.18 5.61
C SER A 97 4.93 13.54 4.17
N VAL A 98 5.75 12.76 3.47
CA VAL A 98 6.06 13.00 2.04
C VAL A 98 4.81 12.86 1.18
N GLY A 99 4.14 11.71 1.25
CA GLY A 99 2.92 11.46 0.47
C GLY A 99 1.80 12.45 0.77
N LEU A 100 1.57 12.73 2.07
CA LEU A 100 0.53 13.66 2.51
C LEU A 100 0.76 15.07 1.99
N ASN A 101 1.99 15.61 2.09
CA ASN A 101 2.28 16.95 1.58
C ASN A 101 2.20 17.02 0.06
N PHE A 102 2.75 16.03 -0.64
CA PHE A 102 2.66 15.93 -2.09
C PHE A 102 1.19 15.87 -2.56
N GLY A 103 0.41 14.95 -2.03
CA GLY A 103 -0.98 14.76 -2.44
C GLY A 103 -1.89 15.94 -2.08
N LYS A 104 -1.70 16.57 -0.91
CA LYS A 104 -2.43 17.79 -0.53
C LYS A 104 -2.12 18.95 -1.49
N THR A 105 -0.84 19.13 -1.82
CA THR A 105 -0.41 20.19 -2.74
C THR A 105 -0.99 19.94 -4.13
N LEU A 106 -0.94 18.71 -4.62
CA LEU A 106 -1.52 18.32 -5.92
C LEU A 106 -3.04 18.54 -5.93
N ALA A 107 -3.77 18.05 -4.91
CA ALA A 107 -5.21 18.23 -4.80
C ALA A 107 -5.60 19.73 -4.78
N SER A 108 -4.85 20.54 -4.01
CA SER A 108 -5.06 21.98 -3.92
C SER A 108 -4.82 22.67 -5.27
N SER A 109 -3.73 22.34 -5.97
CA SER A 109 -3.41 22.94 -7.29
C SER A 109 -4.44 22.60 -8.36
N LEU A 110 -5.01 21.40 -8.30
CA LEU A 110 -6.07 20.93 -9.20
C LEU A 110 -7.47 21.39 -8.77
N LYS A 111 -7.60 21.99 -7.59
CA LYS A 111 -8.89 22.33 -6.96
C LYS A 111 -9.80 21.11 -6.82
N LYS A 112 -9.25 19.96 -6.44
CA LYS A 112 -9.95 18.69 -6.26
C LYS A 112 -9.97 18.28 -4.79
N PRO A 113 -10.95 17.48 -4.36
CA PRO A 113 -10.99 16.90 -3.03
C PRO A 113 -9.72 16.11 -2.70
N PHE A 114 -9.25 16.26 -1.46
CA PHE A 114 -8.22 15.43 -0.87
C PHE A 114 -8.86 14.40 0.06
N ILE A 115 -8.48 13.13 -0.05
CA ILE A 115 -9.01 12.03 0.75
C ILE A 115 -7.86 11.39 1.54
N ALA A 116 -7.94 11.45 2.86
CA ALA A 116 -7.01 10.77 3.75
C ALA A 116 -7.48 9.31 3.93
N VAL A 117 -6.65 8.33 3.57
CA VAL A 117 -6.98 6.91 3.63
C VAL A 117 -6.22 6.23 4.75
N ASN A 118 -6.90 5.41 5.54
CA ASN A 118 -6.24 4.56 6.52
C ASN A 118 -5.55 3.39 5.80
N HIS A 119 -4.24 3.19 6.08
CA HIS A 119 -3.42 2.15 5.46
C HIS A 119 -4.00 0.73 5.66
N LEU A 120 -4.45 0.42 6.87
CA LEU A 120 -5.04 -0.88 7.18
C LEU A 120 -6.42 -1.07 6.53
N GLU A 121 -7.17 0.01 6.34
CA GLU A 121 -8.42 -0.02 5.58
C GLU A 121 -8.17 -0.31 4.10
N GLY A 122 -7.11 0.27 3.52
CA GLY A 122 -6.65 -0.07 2.17
C GLY A 122 -6.36 -1.56 2.02
N HIS A 123 -5.65 -2.15 2.98
CA HIS A 123 -5.43 -3.61 3.01
C HIS A 123 -6.73 -4.38 3.18
N ALA A 124 -7.61 -3.95 4.08
CA ALA A 124 -8.88 -4.63 4.35
C ALA A 124 -9.81 -4.67 3.13
N LEU A 125 -9.78 -3.63 2.30
CA LEU A 125 -10.62 -3.51 1.12
C LEU A 125 -9.98 -4.10 -0.16
N SER A 126 -8.67 -4.36 -0.16
CA SER A 126 -7.96 -4.87 -1.34
C SER A 126 -8.55 -6.17 -1.93
N PRO A 127 -9.09 -7.13 -1.15
CA PRO A 127 -9.73 -8.31 -1.71
C PRO A 127 -10.94 -7.99 -2.59
N LYS A 128 -11.63 -6.88 -2.34
CA LYS A 128 -12.80 -6.45 -3.14
C LYS A 128 -12.43 -5.94 -4.54
N LEU A 129 -11.15 -5.64 -4.79
CA LEU A 129 -10.69 -5.23 -6.13
C LEU A 129 -10.82 -6.38 -7.16
N ASN A 130 -10.62 -7.62 -6.70
CA ASN A 130 -10.56 -8.80 -7.58
C ASN A 130 -11.64 -9.85 -7.27
N SER A 131 -12.53 -9.59 -6.32
CA SER A 131 -13.56 -10.53 -5.91
C SER A 131 -14.90 -9.82 -5.63
N LYS A 132 -15.99 -10.55 -5.82
CA LYS A 132 -17.35 -10.09 -5.43
C LYS A 132 -17.61 -10.33 -3.95
N LEU A 133 -16.63 -9.98 -3.09
CA LEU A 133 -16.76 -10.18 -1.65
C LEU A 133 -17.79 -9.19 -1.07
N SER A 134 -18.83 -9.74 -0.43
CA SER A 134 -19.85 -8.96 0.26
C SER A 134 -19.55 -8.83 1.75
N TYR A 135 -20.07 -7.79 2.39
CA TYR A 135 -20.01 -7.64 3.82
C TYR A 135 -21.08 -8.50 4.52
N PRO A 136 -20.86 -8.99 5.75
CA PRO A 136 -19.58 -8.95 6.48
C PRO A 136 -18.64 -10.06 6.01
N TYR A 137 -17.31 -9.88 6.24
CA TYR A 137 -16.33 -10.94 6.04
C TYR A 137 -15.24 -10.92 7.13
N LEU A 138 -14.62 -12.08 7.33
CA LEU A 138 -13.47 -12.22 8.23
C LEU A 138 -12.19 -11.95 7.43
N LEU A 139 -11.36 -11.03 7.92
CA LEU A 139 -10.06 -10.71 7.37
C LEU A 139 -8.95 -11.17 8.31
N LEU A 140 -7.99 -11.94 7.78
CA LEU A 140 -6.67 -12.09 8.38
C LEU A 140 -5.72 -11.11 7.70
N LEU A 141 -5.40 -10.02 8.38
CA LEU A 141 -4.42 -9.04 7.94
C LEU A 141 -3.04 -9.46 8.43
N VAL A 142 -2.11 -9.69 7.49
CA VAL A 142 -0.72 -10.09 7.76
C VAL A 142 0.21 -9.19 6.97
N SER A 143 1.08 -8.46 7.66
CA SER A 143 2.10 -7.61 7.06
C SER A 143 3.39 -7.62 7.89
N GLY A 144 4.38 -6.80 7.50
CA GLY A 144 5.61 -6.59 8.26
C GLY A 144 5.36 -5.97 9.64
N GLY A 145 4.37 -5.08 9.76
CA GLY A 145 4.08 -4.36 11.02
C GLY A 145 2.79 -4.76 11.71
N HIS A 146 1.91 -5.54 11.07
CA HIS A 146 0.59 -5.85 11.61
C HIS A 146 0.18 -7.30 11.36
N THR A 147 -0.40 -7.92 12.39
CA THR A 147 -1.07 -9.21 12.27
C THR A 147 -2.33 -9.18 13.11
N GLN A 148 -3.49 -9.19 12.45
CA GLN A 148 -4.79 -9.00 13.09
C GLN A 148 -5.88 -9.84 12.43
N PHE A 149 -6.83 -10.31 13.24
CA PHE A 149 -8.14 -10.76 12.77
C PHE A 149 -9.15 -9.63 12.89
N LEU A 150 -9.82 -9.31 11.80
CA LEU A 150 -10.83 -8.26 11.74
C LEU A 150 -12.14 -8.81 11.18
N SER A 151 -13.27 -8.49 11.83
CA SER A 151 -14.58 -8.55 11.20
C SER A 151 -14.77 -7.25 10.41
N VAL A 152 -14.95 -7.37 9.10
CA VAL A 152 -15.21 -6.24 8.20
C VAL A 152 -16.70 -6.20 7.94
N GLU A 153 -17.41 -5.29 8.59
CA GLU A 153 -18.87 -5.20 8.56
C GLU A 153 -19.39 -4.20 7.52
N GLY A 154 -18.50 -3.35 7.02
CA GLY A 154 -18.79 -2.32 6.04
C GLY A 154 -17.62 -1.36 5.85
N LEU A 155 -17.76 -0.38 4.96
CA LEU A 155 -16.79 0.70 4.82
C LEU A 155 -16.65 1.44 6.14
N SER A 156 -15.41 1.61 6.63
CA SER A 156 -15.08 2.22 7.93
C SER A 156 -15.75 1.55 9.15
N LYS A 157 -16.24 0.31 9.00
CA LYS A 157 -16.86 -0.48 10.08
C LYS A 157 -16.07 -1.77 10.30
N TYR A 158 -15.13 -1.69 11.22
CA TYR A 158 -14.20 -2.78 11.54
C TYR A 158 -14.28 -3.13 13.02
N LYS A 159 -14.32 -4.43 13.31
CA LYS A 159 -14.20 -4.95 14.68
C LYS A 159 -12.96 -5.83 14.76
N ARG A 160 -11.98 -5.41 15.56
CA ARG A 160 -10.79 -6.23 15.82
C ARG A 160 -11.15 -7.38 16.75
N LEU A 161 -11.00 -8.61 16.27
CA LEU A 161 -11.27 -9.85 17.00
C LEU A 161 -10.03 -10.38 17.72
N GLY A 162 -8.85 -10.11 17.15
CA GLY A 162 -7.56 -10.50 17.73
C GLY A 162 -6.41 -9.80 17.05
N THR A 163 -5.27 -9.75 17.73
CA THR A 163 -4.02 -9.19 17.21
C THR A 163 -2.85 -9.99 17.76
N THR A 164 -1.70 -9.92 17.09
CA THR A 164 -0.47 -10.47 17.66
C THR A 164 -0.17 -9.83 19.02
N ILE A 165 0.43 -10.60 19.91
CA ILE A 165 0.83 -10.16 21.26
C ILE A 165 2.27 -9.63 21.25
N ASP A 166 3.08 -10.14 20.33
CA ASP A 166 4.49 -9.81 20.17
C ASP A 166 4.76 -9.33 18.73
N ASP A 167 5.63 -9.97 17.97
CA ASP A 167 5.96 -9.60 16.61
C ASP A 167 4.78 -9.79 15.63
N ALA A 168 4.70 -8.94 14.62
CA ALA A 168 3.90 -9.25 13.46
C ALA A 168 4.52 -10.43 12.68
N VAL A 169 3.71 -11.21 11.97
CA VAL A 169 4.18 -12.42 11.26
C VAL A 169 5.29 -12.09 10.27
N GLY A 170 5.19 -11.00 9.50
CA GLY A 170 6.24 -10.59 8.57
C GLY A 170 7.55 -10.25 9.28
N GLU A 171 7.48 -9.51 10.39
CA GLU A 171 8.63 -9.21 11.25
C GLU A 171 9.27 -10.47 11.84
N ALA A 172 8.46 -11.43 12.29
CA ALA A 172 8.94 -12.71 12.79
C ALA A 172 9.70 -13.50 11.71
N PHE A 173 9.22 -13.48 10.46
CA PHE A 173 9.94 -14.06 9.34
C PHE A 173 11.29 -13.38 9.07
N ASP A 174 11.36 -12.06 9.11
CA ASP A 174 12.58 -11.30 8.88
C ASP A 174 13.60 -11.53 10.01
N LYS A 175 13.17 -11.51 11.27
CA LYS A 175 14.03 -11.82 12.44
C LYS A 175 14.54 -13.26 12.38
N THR A 176 13.69 -14.23 12.08
CA THR A 176 14.09 -15.63 11.94
C THR A 176 15.10 -15.80 10.81
N ALA A 177 14.87 -15.20 9.65
CA ALA A 177 15.79 -15.23 8.53
C ALA A 177 17.15 -14.69 8.90
N LYS A 178 17.20 -13.54 9.60
CA LYS A 178 18.45 -12.94 10.09
C LYS A 178 19.23 -13.88 11.02
N LEU A 179 18.54 -14.58 11.93
CA LEU A 179 19.15 -15.52 12.85
C LEU A 179 19.83 -16.72 12.15
N ILE A 180 19.29 -17.15 11.02
CA ILE A 180 19.82 -18.28 10.21
C ILE A 180 20.66 -17.80 9.02
N GLY A 181 21.06 -16.53 8.98
CA GLY A 181 21.96 -15.97 7.97
C GLY A 181 21.33 -15.76 6.59
N ILE A 182 19.99 -15.63 6.52
CA ILE A 182 19.27 -15.30 5.28
C ILE A 182 19.08 -13.78 5.22
N GLU A 183 19.33 -13.21 4.04
CA GLU A 183 19.24 -11.78 3.80
C GLU A 183 17.79 -11.25 3.81
N PHE A 184 17.64 -9.95 4.09
CA PHE A 184 16.38 -9.22 3.97
C PHE A 184 15.94 -9.06 2.48
N PRO A 185 14.62 -9.17 2.17
CA PRO A 185 13.51 -9.53 3.04
C PRO A 185 13.42 -11.05 3.29
N GLY A 186 13.28 -11.44 4.56
CA GLY A 186 13.37 -12.83 5.00
C GLY A 186 12.26 -13.74 4.50
N GLY A 187 11.02 -13.27 4.45
CA GLY A 187 9.86 -14.06 4.05
C GLY A 187 9.98 -14.66 2.64
N PRO A 188 10.21 -13.85 1.59
CA PRO A 188 10.42 -14.34 0.21
C PRO A 188 11.63 -15.24 0.08
N GLN A 189 12.74 -14.93 0.74
CA GLN A 189 13.98 -15.71 0.71
C GLN A 189 13.78 -17.10 1.33
N ASN A 190 13.18 -17.18 2.51
CA ASN A 190 12.82 -18.44 3.17
C ASN A 190 11.96 -19.32 2.27
N ARG A 191 10.93 -18.76 1.64
CA ARG A 191 10.06 -19.48 0.71
C ARG A 191 10.84 -20.07 -0.47
N SER A 192 11.77 -19.31 -1.03
CA SER A 192 12.62 -19.76 -2.14
C SER A 192 13.50 -20.97 -1.76
N ILE A 193 14.13 -20.92 -0.56
CA ILE A 193 14.98 -21.99 -0.04
C ILE A 193 14.16 -23.25 0.23
N CYS A 194 12.99 -23.12 0.86
CA CYS A 194 12.10 -24.25 1.13
C CYS A 194 11.66 -24.97 -0.17
N LYS A 195 11.32 -24.22 -1.21
CA LYS A 195 10.93 -24.80 -2.50
C LYS A 195 12.06 -25.60 -3.15
N LYS A 196 13.31 -25.11 -3.08
CA LYS A 196 14.49 -25.83 -3.61
C LYS A 196 14.77 -27.15 -2.86
N ARG A 197 14.37 -27.25 -1.59
CA ARG A 197 14.51 -28.49 -0.80
C ARG A 197 13.48 -29.54 -1.11
N GLN A 198 12.29 -29.16 -1.53
CA GLN A 198 11.21 -30.09 -1.90
C GLN A 198 11.39 -30.69 -3.31
N SER A 199 12.27 -30.11 -4.13
CA SER A 199 12.59 -30.59 -5.49
C SER A 199 13.82 -31.52 -5.56
N LYS A 200 14.37 -31.91 -4.41
CA LYS A 200 15.39 -32.95 -4.26
C LYS A 200 14.83 -34.13 -3.49
#